data_46fff31ff30f6f85b8e0c1d9e0116c7f
#
_entry.id   46fff31ff30f6f85b8e0c1d9e0116c7f
#
_cell.length_a   1.000
_cell.length_b   1.000
_cell.length_c   1.000
_cell.angle_alpha   90.00
_cell.angle_beta   90.00
_cell.angle_gamma   90.00
#
_symmetry.space_group_name_H-M   'P 1'
#
loop_
_entity.id
_entity.type
_entity.pdbx_description
1 polymer ?
#
loop_
_entity_poly.entity_id
_entity_poly.type
_entity_poly.pdbx_seq_one_letter_code
_entity_poly.pdbx_strand_id
1 'polypeptide(L)'
;MDRRFFIKNTALLTLAGLGSGLSLSARAAAAPDEIRLDYAYYSPTSLVLKHFGWLEEQVKSSGIKVKWTLSQGSNRALEYLSANSIDFGSTAGLAAVLSRANGNPIKSVYVYSRPEWTALLVPKDSPIKTVADLKGKKIAATKGTDPYLFLLRTLKVNGLKKSDVEIVHLQHADGRAALESGRIDAWAGLDPHMASSELQAGSRLLYRNVAFNTYGFLNVTEDFAKKYPDQVKQVLQAYERARLWILANPREASQIQADEAKISLAVAKVQLNRTDFSNPYIGREHREALQAAAPILLQEDLVKKGTDLNKVINDLIDPSFVQTLAPKKSAA
;
A
#
# COMPACT_ATOMS: atom_id res chain seq x y z
N MET A 1 44.21 -52.04 47.18
CA MET A 1 44.55 -53.37 46.62
C MET A 1 44.16 -53.34 45.16
N ASP A 2 45.10 -53.07 44.27
CA ASP A 2 45.90 -53.97 43.43
C ASP A 2 45.00 -54.82 42.51
N ARG A 3 45.19 -54.96 41.26
CA ARG A 3 46.26 -54.93 40.23
C ARG A 3 45.61 -55.01 38.86
N ARG A 4 46.00 -54.24 37.93
CA ARG A 4 46.74 -54.52 36.68
C ARG A 4 46.56 -55.93 36.10
N PHE A 5 46.18 -56.04 34.78
CA PHE A 5 47.05 -56.66 33.78
C PHE A 5 46.61 -56.35 32.31
N PHE A 6 47.58 -56.08 31.52
CA PHE A 6 47.66 -55.91 30.07
C PHE A 6 47.22 -57.16 29.28
N ILE A 7 46.71 -56.96 28.05
CA ILE A 7 47.21 -57.65 26.86
C ILE A 7 46.87 -56.84 25.58
N LYS A 8 47.89 -56.57 24.75
CA LYS A 8 47.85 -56.10 23.36
C LYS A 8 47.34 -57.21 22.46
N ASN A 9 46.57 -56.89 21.46
CA ASN A 9 46.68 -57.53 20.14
C ASN A 9 46.19 -56.60 19.02
N THR A 10 47.07 -56.44 18.08
CA THR A 10 46.98 -55.69 16.84
C THR A 10 46.17 -56.50 15.82
N ALA A 11 45.17 -55.90 15.18
CA ALA A 11 44.65 -56.40 13.91
C ALA A 11 44.26 -55.23 13.04
N LEU A 12 44.96 -55.05 11.94
CA LEU A 12 44.58 -54.23 10.78
C LEU A 12 43.26 -54.72 10.21
N LEU A 13 42.32 -53.80 9.97
CA LEU A 13 41.25 -54.03 9.00
C LEU A 13 40.91 -52.74 8.31
N THR A 14 41.21 -52.71 7.02
CA THR A 14 40.80 -51.98 5.85
C THR A 14 39.69 -50.91 6.02
N LEU A 15 40.03 -49.67 5.60
CA LEU A 15 39.10 -48.61 5.21
C LEU A 15 38.21 -49.10 4.07
N ALA A 16 36.91 -49.23 4.33
CA ALA A 16 35.89 -49.18 3.31
C ALA A 16 35.16 -47.83 3.52
N GLY A 17 35.43 -46.89 2.63
CA GLY A 17 34.75 -45.57 2.62
C GLY A 17 33.28 -45.74 2.30
N LEU A 18 32.41 -45.48 3.27
CA LEU A 18 31.01 -45.12 3.05
C LEU A 18 30.90 -43.61 3.23
N GLY A 19 31.09 -42.94 2.10
CA GLY A 19 30.71 -41.55 1.95
C GLY A 19 29.19 -41.38 2.10
N SER A 20 28.73 -41.26 3.33
CA SER A 20 27.36 -40.77 3.60
C SER A 20 27.30 -39.32 3.17
N GLY A 21 26.97 -39.12 1.88
CA GLY A 21 26.56 -37.82 1.37
C GLY A 21 25.36 -37.36 2.22
N LEU A 22 25.60 -36.51 3.20
CA LEU A 22 24.57 -35.69 3.79
C LEU A 22 24.07 -34.77 2.68
N SER A 23 23.11 -35.27 1.89
CA SER A 23 22.25 -34.44 1.07
C SER A 23 21.51 -33.53 2.07
N LEU A 24 22.04 -32.32 2.28
CA LEU A 24 21.27 -31.21 2.81
C LEU A 24 20.16 -30.96 1.77
N SER A 25 19.09 -31.76 1.87
CA SER A 25 17.82 -31.40 1.23
C SER A 25 17.49 -30.01 1.78
N ALA A 26 17.72 -28.98 0.96
CA ALA A 26 17.15 -27.67 1.21
C ALA A 26 15.65 -27.91 1.35
N ARG A 27 15.19 -27.93 2.61
CA ARG A 27 13.77 -28.07 2.93
C ARG A 27 13.13 -26.86 2.29
N ALA A 28 12.47 -27.06 1.14
CA ALA A 28 11.64 -26.03 0.55
C ALA A 28 10.78 -25.47 1.69
N ALA A 29 10.86 -24.18 1.93
CA ALA A 29 10.04 -23.53 2.94
C ALA A 29 8.60 -23.97 2.65
N ALA A 30 7.92 -24.53 3.66
CA ALA A 30 6.54 -24.98 3.49
C ALA A 30 5.72 -23.79 3.00
N ALA A 31 4.92 -24.00 1.94
CA ALA A 31 4.02 -22.95 1.47
C ALA A 31 3.02 -22.57 2.56
N PRO A 32 2.53 -21.33 2.61
CA PRO A 32 1.48 -20.96 3.56
C PRO A 32 0.17 -21.68 3.20
N ASP A 33 -0.66 -21.95 4.19
CA ASP A 33 -2.01 -22.49 3.96
C ASP A 33 -2.93 -21.46 3.29
N GLU A 34 -2.67 -20.18 3.55
CA GLU A 34 -3.49 -19.06 3.08
C GLU A 34 -2.62 -17.84 2.75
N ILE A 35 -2.99 -17.08 1.72
CA ILE A 35 -2.51 -15.74 1.42
C ILE A 35 -3.66 -14.77 1.66
N ARG A 36 -3.45 -13.79 2.55
CA ARG A 36 -4.48 -12.82 2.95
C ARG A 36 -4.14 -11.46 2.39
N LEU A 37 -5.04 -10.92 1.55
CA LEU A 37 -4.85 -9.62 0.91
C LEU A 37 -6.00 -8.67 1.25
N ASP A 38 -5.75 -7.36 1.15
CA ASP A 38 -6.82 -6.41 1.02
C ASP A 38 -7.24 -6.21 -0.44
N TYR A 39 -8.44 -5.70 -0.61
CA TYR A 39 -8.88 -4.99 -1.80
C TYR A 39 -9.48 -3.65 -1.39
N ALA A 40 -9.40 -2.66 -2.27
CA ALA A 40 -9.82 -1.31 -1.92
C ALA A 40 -10.39 -0.56 -3.12
N TYR A 41 -11.44 0.24 -2.90
CA TYR A 41 -12.06 1.03 -3.95
C TYR A 41 -11.14 2.11 -4.53
N TYR A 42 -10.08 2.49 -3.79
CA TYR A 42 -9.00 3.36 -4.27
C TYR A 42 -7.85 2.61 -4.95
N SER A 43 -7.92 1.29 -5.06
CA SER A 43 -6.93 0.43 -5.72
C SER A 43 -7.58 -0.38 -6.85
N PRO A 44 -7.80 0.21 -8.04
CA PRO A 44 -8.42 -0.49 -9.16
C PRO A 44 -7.73 -1.81 -9.52
N THR A 45 -6.41 -1.87 -9.36
CA THR A 45 -5.63 -3.09 -9.62
C THR A 45 -6.05 -4.24 -8.72
N SER A 46 -6.33 -3.98 -7.43
CA SER A 46 -6.80 -5.02 -6.50
C SER A 46 -8.22 -5.51 -6.84
N LEU A 47 -9.08 -4.60 -7.32
CA LEU A 47 -10.44 -4.95 -7.74
C LEU A 47 -10.45 -5.85 -8.98
N VAL A 48 -9.66 -5.48 -10.00
CA VAL A 48 -9.52 -6.28 -11.23
C VAL A 48 -8.93 -7.65 -10.91
N LEU A 49 -7.87 -7.70 -10.09
CA LEU A 49 -7.24 -8.95 -9.67
C LEU A 49 -8.24 -9.88 -8.99
N LYS A 50 -8.99 -9.35 -8.01
CA LYS A 50 -10.02 -10.09 -7.27
C LYS A 50 -11.18 -10.53 -8.18
N HIS A 51 -11.64 -9.63 -9.06
CA HIS A 51 -12.75 -9.90 -9.98
C HIS A 51 -12.50 -11.13 -10.86
N PHE A 52 -11.28 -11.25 -11.41
CA PHE A 52 -10.92 -12.39 -12.28
C PHE A 52 -10.43 -13.63 -11.51
N GLY A 53 -10.15 -13.54 -10.22
CA GLY A 53 -9.61 -14.66 -9.45
C GLY A 53 -8.24 -15.15 -9.92
N TRP A 54 -7.41 -14.29 -10.49
CA TRP A 54 -6.14 -14.71 -11.11
C TRP A 54 -5.11 -15.18 -10.08
N LEU A 55 -5.13 -14.67 -8.87
CA LEU A 55 -4.25 -15.16 -7.81
C LEU A 55 -4.70 -16.55 -7.35
N GLU A 56 -6.01 -16.74 -7.16
CA GLU A 56 -6.60 -18.03 -6.81
C GLU A 56 -6.26 -19.10 -7.83
N GLU A 57 -6.41 -18.78 -9.13
CA GLU A 57 -6.02 -19.65 -10.23
C GLU A 57 -4.52 -20.03 -10.15
N GLN A 58 -3.65 -19.04 -9.96
CA GLN A 58 -2.20 -19.20 -9.95
C GLN A 58 -1.71 -20.09 -8.80
N VAL A 59 -2.33 -20.00 -7.61
CA VAL A 59 -1.90 -20.76 -6.43
C VAL A 59 -2.67 -22.06 -6.21
N LYS A 60 -3.66 -22.35 -7.06
CA LYS A 60 -4.55 -23.51 -6.93
C LYS A 60 -3.83 -24.84 -6.82
N SER A 61 -2.80 -25.05 -7.65
CA SER A 61 -2.03 -26.31 -7.66
C SER A 61 -1.20 -26.53 -6.39
N SER A 62 -0.91 -25.47 -5.65
CA SER A 62 -0.19 -25.50 -4.39
C SER A 62 -1.11 -25.70 -3.17
N GLY A 63 -2.43 -25.75 -3.37
CA GLY A 63 -3.42 -25.88 -2.30
C GLY A 63 -3.57 -24.64 -1.41
N ILE A 64 -2.95 -23.52 -1.79
CA ILE A 64 -2.99 -22.27 -1.02
C ILE A 64 -4.35 -21.61 -1.21
N LYS A 65 -4.99 -21.19 -0.12
CA LYS A 65 -6.22 -20.41 -0.15
C LYS A 65 -5.91 -18.93 -0.30
N VAL A 66 -6.80 -18.16 -0.95
CA VAL A 66 -6.72 -16.70 -1.03
C VAL A 66 -7.89 -16.10 -0.27
N LYS A 67 -7.62 -15.15 0.60
CA LYS A 67 -8.64 -14.43 1.37
C LYS A 67 -8.54 -12.93 1.15
N TRP A 68 -9.67 -12.33 0.81
CA TRP A 68 -9.79 -10.91 0.56
C TRP A 68 -10.51 -10.18 1.69
N THR A 69 -9.97 -9.02 2.08
CA THR A 69 -10.55 -8.12 3.10
C THR A 69 -10.69 -6.73 2.52
N LEU A 70 -11.87 -6.10 2.64
CA LEU A 70 -12.06 -4.72 2.18
C LEU A 70 -11.35 -3.72 3.11
N SER A 71 -10.49 -2.89 2.53
CA SER A 71 -9.88 -1.74 3.20
C SER A 71 -10.54 -0.44 2.73
N GLN A 72 -11.08 0.33 3.68
CA GLN A 72 -11.77 1.59 3.39
C GLN A 72 -10.84 2.80 3.28
N GLY A 73 -9.53 2.60 3.45
CA GLY A 73 -8.47 3.60 3.40
C GLY A 73 -7.15 3.01 3.87
N SER A 74 -6.04 3.69 3.60
CA SER A 74 -4.69 3.24 4.02
C SER A 74 -4.60 2.96 5.53
N ASN A 75 -5.32 3.73 6.36
CA ASN A 75 -5.36 3.51 7.81
C ASN A 75 -5.86 2.10 8.16
N ARG A 76 -6.94 1.64 7.50
CA ARG A 76 -7.50 0.30 7.75
C ARG A 76 -6.58 -0.80 7.24
N ALA A 77 -6.02 -0.65 6.03
CA ALA A 77 -5.04 -1.60 5.50
C ALA A 77 -3.83 -1.75 6.45
N LEU A 78 -3.31 -0.62 6.97
CA LEU A 78 -2.18 -0.61 7.89
C LEU A 78 -2.52 -1.18 9.28
N GLU A 79 -3.73 -0.95 9.79
CA GLU A 79 -4.23 -1.62 10.99
C GLU A 79 -4.30 -3.14 10.81
N TYR A 80 -4.81 -3.63 9.67
CA TYR A 80 -4.91 -5.06 9.37
C TYR A 80 -3.52 -5.71 9.23
N LEU A 81 -2.57 -5.03 8.57
CA LEU A 81 -1.16 -5.47 8.49
C LEU A 81 -0.53 -5.54 9.88
N SER A 82 -0.69 -4.49 10.70
CA SER A 82 -0.16 -4.42 12.06
C SER A 82 -0.75 -5.49 12.99
N ALA A 83 -2.03 -5.81 12.82
CA ALA A 83 -2.73 -6.86 13.56
C ALA A 83 -2.45 -8.27 12.99
N ASN A 84 -1.62 -8.39 11.96
CA ASN A 84 -1.38 -9.66 11.24
C ASN A 84 -2.67 -10.33 10.76
N SER A 85 -3.70 -9.53 10.40
CA SER A 85 -4.98 -10.00 9.85
C SER A 85 -4.93 -10.17 8.34
N ILE A 86 -4.03 -9.45 7.67
CA ILE A 86 -3.68 -9.61 6.26
C ILE A 86 -2.15 -9.67 6.11
N ASP A 87 -1.69 -10.29 5.03
CA ASP A 87 -0.28 -10.40 4.66
C ASP A 87 0.14 -9.29 3.70
N PHE A 88 -0.78 -8.88 2.81
CA PHE A 88 -0.60 -7.80 1.83
C PHE A 88 -1.66 -6.72 1.98
N GLY A 89 -1.26 -5.45 1.89
CA GLY A 89 -2.17 -4.31 2.01
C GLY A 89 -1.82 -3.16 1.06
N SER A 90 -2.86 -2.61 0.43
CA SER A 90 -2.80 -1.47 -0.48
C SER A 90 -2.83 -0.15 0.30
N THR A 91 -1.80 0.69 0.17
CA THR A 91 -1.74 1.97 0.90
C THR A 91 -1.13 3.09 0.08
N ALA A 92 -1.30 4.32 0.55
CA ALA A 92 -0.48 5.44 0.12
C ALA A 92 0.94 5.35 0.71
N GLY A 93 1.93 5.80 -0.05
CA GLY A 93 3.34 5.69 0.33
C GLY A 93 3.68 6.42 1.63
N LEU A 94 3.22 7.67 1.81
CA LEU A 94 3.52 8.42 3.04
C LEU A 94 2.79 7.86 4.27
N ALA A 95 1.59 7.27 4.08
CA ALA A 95 0.88 6.55 5.14
C ALA A 95 1.66 5.30 5.58
N ALA A 96 2.27 4.57 4.62
CA ALA A 96 3.14 3.43 4.93
C ALA A 96 4.39 3.86 5.71
N VAL A 97 5.03 4.99 5.33
CA VAL A 97 6.15 5.57 6.10
C VAL A 97 5.74 5.88 7.53
N LEU A 98 4.60 6.57 7.72
CA LEU A 98 4.05 6.88 9.04
C LEU A 98 3.84 5.62 9.88
N SER A 99 3.23 4.60 9.31
CA SER A 99 2.94 3.34 10.01
C SER A 99 4.23 2.61 10.39
N ARG A 100 5.19 2.51 9.47
CA ARG A 100 6.49 1.90 9.76
C ARG A 100 7.27 2.67 10.82
N ALA A 101 7.28 3.99 10.76
CA ALA A 101 7.93 4.85 11.77
C ALA A 101 7.36 4.63 13.19
N ASN A 102 6.08 4.23 13.27
CA ASN A 102 5.40 3.88 14.51
C ASN A 102 5.46 2.36 14.84
N GLY A 103 6.32 1.60 14.16
CA GLY A 103 6.68 0.23 14.53
C GLY A 103 5.98 -0.88 13.77
N ASN A 104 5.19 -0.59 12.72
CA ASN A 104 4.58 -1.64 11.90
C ASN A 104 5.64 -2.30 10.99
N PRO A 105 5.94 -3.61 11.11
CA PRO A 105 7.00 -4.29 10.37
C PRO A 105 6.53 -4.68 8.96
N ILE A 106 6.48 -3.70 8.06
CA ILE A 106 6.06 -3.87 6.66
C ILE A 106 7.15 -3.47 5.67
N LYS A 107 7.09 -4.04 4.47
CA LYS A 107 7.87 -3.66 3.28
C LYS A 107 6.94 -3.23 2.16
N SER A 108 7.27 -2.14 1.47
CA SER A 108 6.61 -1.76 0.21
C SER A 108 7.38 -2.42 -0.93
N VAL A 109 6.71 -3.28 -1.70
CA VAL A 109 7.34 -4.18 -2.67
C VAL A 109 6.91 -3.93 -4.12
N TYR A 110 5.85 -3.12 -4.32
CA TYR A 110 5.27 -2.89 -5.65
C TYR A 110 4.53 -1.55 -5.68
N VAL A 111 4.48 -0.90 -6.84
CA VAL A 111 3.67 0.29 -7.10
C VAL A 111 2.49 -0.11 -7.97
N TYR A 112 1.30 -0.13 -7.40
CA TYR A 112 0.12 -0.50 -8.19
C TYR A 112 -0.45 0.69 -8.98
N SER A 113 -0.12 1.94 -8.60
CA SER A 113 -0.51 3.14 -9.33
C SER A 113 0.20 4.41 -8.85
N ARG A 114 0.18 5.46 -9.68
CA ARG A 114 0.45 6.85 -9.32
C ARG A 114 -0.83 7.65 -9.49
N PRO A 115 -1.67 7.78 -8.45
CA PRO A 115 -2.97 8.43 -8.57
C PRO A 115 -2.91 9.91 -8.23
N GLU A 116 -3.85 10.69 -8.78
CA GLU A 116 -4.29 11.96 -8.22
C GLU A 116 -5.59 11.73 -7.44
N TRP A 117 -5.54 10.93 -6.41
CA TRP A 117 -6.71 10.47 -5.66
C TRP A 117 -7.18 11.40 -4.56
N THR A 118 -6.44 12.46 -4.28
CA THR A 118 -6.74 13.39 -3.17
C THR A 118 -6.69 14.84 -3.64
N ALA A 119 -7.69 15.62 -3.21
CA ALA A 119 -7.77 17.06 -3.31
C ALA A 119 -8.55 17.62 -2.10
N LEU A 120 -8.51 18.94 -1.89
CA LEU A 120 -9.45 19.60 -0.98
C LEU A 120 -10.73 19.97 -1.74
N LEU A 121 -11.89 19.62 -1.19
CA LEU A 121 -13.19 19.92 -1.74
C LEU A 121 -13.96 20.87 -0.81
N VAL A 122 -14.81 21.68 -1.44
CA VAL A 122 -15.81 22.52 -0.78
C VAL A 122 -17.17 22.31 -1.43
N PRO A 123 -18.29 22.58 -0.73
CA PRO A 123 -19.62 22.52 -1.35
C PRO A 123 -19.71 23.40 -2.58
N LYS A 124 -20.65 23.08 -3.50
CA LYS A 124 -20.89 23.79 -4.76
C LYS A 124 -20.97 25.30 -4.58
N ASP A 125 -21.79 25.75 -3.64
CA ASP A 125 -22.09 27.17 -3.41
C ASP A 125 -21.27 27.79 -2.26
N SER A 126 -20.20 27.10 -1.84
CA SER A 126 -19.31 27.59 -0.78
C SER A 126 -18.68 28.93 -1.15
N PRO A 127 -18.62 29.92 -0.23
CA PRO A 127 -17.92 31.19 -0.41
C PRO A 127 -16.40 31.01 -0.40
N ILE A 128 -15.88 29.86 0.05
CA ILE A 128 -14.45 29.54 0.12
C ILE A 128 -13.90 29.43 -1.32
N LYS A 129 -12.93 30.27 -1.68
CA LYS A 129 -12.32 30.31 -3.02
C LYS A 129 -10.84 29.93 -3.02
N THR A 130 -10.17 30.12 -1.89
CA THR A 130 -8.73 29.88 -1.72
C THR A 130 -8.48 29.06 -0.45
N VAL A 131 -7.27 28.49 -0.32
CA VAL A 131 -6.87 27.78 0.89
C VAL A 131 -6.80 28.72 2.11
N ALA A 132 -6.50 30.01 1.90
CA ALA A 132 -6.49 31.00 2.97
C ALA A 132 -7.87 31.20 3.62
N ASP A 133 -8.96 31.01 2.88
CA ASP A 133 -10.34 31.11 3.38
C ASP A 133 -10.70 29.96 4.32
N LEU A 134 -9.86 28.94 4.43
CA LEU A 134 -10.05 27.81 5.34
C LEU A 134 -9.76 28.17 6.81
N LYS A 135 -9.20 29.35 7.10
CA LYS A 135 -8.93 29.76 8.47
C LYS A 135 -10.21 29.80 9.30
N GLY A 136 -10.21 29.13 10.47
CA GLY A 136 -11.38 28.99 11.34
C GLY A 136 -12.44 28.02 10.85
N LYS A 137 -12.19 27.26 9.76
CA LYS A 137 -13.17 26.34 9.15
C LYS A 137 -13.02 24.91 9.65
N LYS A 138 -14.13 24.16 9.55
CA LYS A 138 -14.19 22.73 9.84
C LYS A 138 -13.83 21.93 8.60
N ILE A 139 -12.78 21.12 8.69
CA ILE A 139 -12.29 20.33 7.57
C ILE A 139 -12.25 18.86 7.95
N ALA A 140 -12.97 18.00 7.23
CA ALA A 140 -12.85 16.56 7.43
C ALA A 140 -11.60 16.00 6.76
N ALA A 141 -10.93 15.08 7.44
CA ALA A 141 -9.85 14.29 6.90
C ALA A 141 -9.71 12.96 7.66
N THR A 142 -9.33 11.89 6.96
CA THR A 142 -9.12 10.58 7.58
C THR A 142 -7.68 10.46 8.08
N LYS A 143 -7.49 10.48 9.41
CA LYS A 143 -6.15 10.35 10.03
C LYS A 143 -5.46 9.05 9.58
N GLY A 144 -4.15 9.10 9.35
CA GLY A 144 -3.35 7.95 8.92
C GLY A 144 -3.48 7.62 7.43
N THR A 145 -3.99 8.54 6.60
CA THR A 145 -4.14 8.39 5.15
C THR A 145 -3.50 9.56 4.39
N ASP A 146 -3.32 9.38 3.08
CA ASP A 146 -2.80 10.45 2.21
C ASP A 146 -3.65 11.74 2.26
N PRO A 147 -5.00 11.72 2.25
CA PRO A 147 -5.82 12.91 2.41
C PRO A 147 -5.50 13.76 3.65
N TYR A 148 -5.26 13.14 4.79
CA TYR A 148 -4.86 13.86 5.99
C TYR A 148 -3.49 14.53 5.84
N LEU A 149 -2.52 13.81 5.30
CA LEU A 149 -1.16 14.31 5.06
C LEU A 149 -1.15 15.37 3.96
N PHE A 150 -1.99 15.21 2.93
CA PHE A 150 -2.24 16.20 1.90
C PHE A 150 -2.78 17.51 2.49
N LEU A 151 -3.79 17.43 3.37
CA LEU A 151 -4.34 18.61 4.06
C LEU A 151 -3.24 19.35 4.81
N LEU A 152 -2.46 18.66 5.65
CA LEU A 152 -1.39 19.29 6.44
C LEU A 152 -0.34 19.99 5.55
N ARG A 153 0.07 19.34 4.46
CA ARG A 153 1.00 19.92 3.48
C ARG A 153 0.40 21.12 2.78
N THR A 154 -0.88 21.04 2.40
CA THR A 154 -1.60 22.14 1.74
C THR A 154 -1.71 23.37 2.65
N LEU A 155 -2.11 23.19 3.89
CA LEU A 155 -2.16 24.29 4.87
C LEU A 155 -0.80 24.96 4.98
N LYS A 156 0.26 24.17 5.18
CA LYS A 156 1.63 24.67 5.35
C LYS A 156 2.13 25.50 4.17
N VAL A 157 1.99 25.01 2.93
CA VAL A 157 2.49 25.76 1.76
C VAL A 157 1.68 27.01 1.44
N ASN A 158 0.46 27.12 2.00
CA ASN A 158 -0.40 28.30 1.89
C ASN A 158 -0.34 29.18 3.15
N GLY A 159 0.64 29.01 4.03
CA GLY A 159 0.88 29.88 5.19
C GLY A 159 -0.05 29.65 6.37
N LEU A 160 -0.83 28.57 6.37
CA LEU A 160 -1.69 28.19 7.48
C LEU A 160 -1.04 27.11 8.35
N LYS A 161 -1.35 27.14 9.64
CA LYS A 161 -1.00 26.10 10.60
C LYS A 161 -2.19 25.15 10.79
N LYS A 162 -1.94 23.96 11.26
CA LYS A 162 -2.98 23.02 11.67
C LYS A 162 -3.94 23.62 12.72
N SER A 163 -3.42 24.46 13.63
CA SER A 163 -4.19 25.18 14.63
C SER A 163 -5.10 26.28 14.08
N ASP A 164 -4.93 26.69 12.83
CA ASP A 164 -5.77 27.69 12.18
C ASP A 164 -7.11 27.13 11.67
N VAL A 165 -7.28 25.80 11.72
CA VAL A 165 -8.47 25.08 11.25
C VAL A 165 -8.95 24.06 12.28
N GLU A 166 -10.22 23.67 12.24
CA GLU A 166 -10.76 22.55 13.03
C GLU A 166 -10.75 21.27 12.15
N ILE A 167 -9.87 20.32 12.45
CA ILE A 167 -9.82 19.04 11.71
C ILE A 167 -10.74 18.03 12.37
N VAL A 168 -11.74 17.57 11.61
CA VAL A 168 -12.69 16.53 12.02
C VAL A 168 -12.25 15.20 11.41
N HIS A 169 -11.94 14.22 12.27
CA HIS A 169 -11.51 12.91 11.80
C HIS A 169 -12.70 12.01 11.46
N LEU A 170 -12.96 11.85 10.16
CA LEU A 170 -14.02 11.00 9.61
C LEU A 170 -13.43 10.04 8.59
N GLN A 171 -14.03 8.85 8.42
CA GLN A 171 -13.72 7.99 7.29
C GLN A 171 -14.16 8.66 5.97
N HIS A 172 -13.59 8.23 4.84
CA HIS A 172 -13.78 8.92 3.56
C HIS A 172 -15.26 9.06 3.15
N ALA A 173 -16.05 8.00 3.30
CA ALA A 173 -17.48 8.03 3.00
C ALA A 173 -18.24 9.01 3.93
N ASP A 174 -17.90 9.00 5.22
CA ASP A 174 -18.52 9.89 6.22
C ASP A 174 -18.10 11.35 6.01
N GLY A 175 -16.83 11.59 5.62
CA GLY A 175 -16.31 12.91 5.24
C GLY A 175 -17.05 13.49 4.04
N ARG A 176 -17.30 12.66 3.01
CA ARG A 176 -18.13 13.03 1.87
C ARG A 176 -19.54 13.41 2.32
N ALA A 177 -20.22 12.55 3.09
CA ALA A 177 -21.56 12.79 3.56
C ALA A 177 -21.66 14.04 4.44
N ALA A 178 -20.63 14.32 5.26
CA ALA A 178 -20.56 15.51 6.08
C ALA A 178 -20.41 16.79 5.24
N LEU A 179 -19.62 16.77 4.16
CA LEU A 179 -19.48 17.87 3.23
C LEU A 179 -20.81 18.15 2.51
N GLU A 180 -21.40 17.12 1.92
CA GLU A 180 -22.62 17.22 1.12
C GLU A 180 -23.84 17.67 1.95
N SER A 181 -23.85 17.36 3.26
CA SER A 181 -24.88 17.83 4.21
C SER A 181 -24.59 19.18 4.88
N GLY A 182 -23.47 19.84 4.54
CA GLY A 182 -23.09 21.13 5.12
C GLY A 182 -22.66 21.10 6.58
N ARG A 183 -22.34 19.92 7.13
CA ARG A 183 -21.83 19.76 8.53
C ARG A 183 -20.37 20.17 8.69
N ILE A 184 -19.64 20.26 7.60
CA ILE A 184 -18.25 20.72 7.52
C ILE A 184 -18.11 21.69 6.33
N ASP A 185 -17.08 22.54 6.39
CA ASP A 185 -16.84 23.57 5.36
C ASP A 185 -15.99 23.04 4.18
N ALA A 186 -15.10 22.10 4.45
CA ALA A 186 -14.22 21.48 3.46
C ALA A 186 -13.89 20.03 3.82
N TRP A 187 -13.41 19.28 2.84
CA TRP A 187 -13.02 17.90 3.00
C TRP A 187 -11.78 17.56 2.20
N ALA A 188 -10.80 16.92 2.82
CA ALA A 188 -9.71 16.28 2.12
C ALA A 188 -10.21 14.93 1.58
N GLY A 189 -10.59 14.93 0.31
CA GLY A 189 -11.27 13.82 -0.37
C GLY A 189 -10.34 12.68 -0.75
N LEU A 190 -10.93 11.53 -1.00
CA LEU A 190 -10.29 10.37 -1.61
C LEU A 190 -11.19 9.79 -2.69
N ASP A 191 -10.65 9.49 -3.88
CA ASP A 191 -11.38 8.75 -4.91
C ASP A 191 -11.68 7.30 -4.46
N PRO A 192 -12.83 6.74 -4.84
CA PRO A 192 -13.85 7.28 -5.73
C PRO A 192 -14.86 8.25 -5.08
N HIS A 193 -14.83 8.41 -3.75
CA HIS A 193 -15.76 9.30 -3.05
C HIS A 193 -15.63 10.75 -3.48
N MET A 194 -14.40 11.21 -3.79
CA MET A 194 -14.12 12.55 -4.29
C MET A 194 -14.81 12.78 -5.64
N ALA A 195 -14.57 11.91 -6.62
CA ALA A 195 -15.22 11.99 -7.94
C ALA A 195 -16.76 11.87 -7.84
N SER A 196 -17.25 11.06 -6.89
CA SER A 196 -18.70 10.98 -6.64
C SER A 196 -19.25 12.31 -6.14
N SER A 197 -18.59 12.98 -5.20
CA SER A 197 -19.02 14.28 -4.67
C SER A 197 -19.02 15.37 -5.76
N GLU A 198 -18.00 15.38 -6.63
CA GLU A 198 -17.95 16.32 -7.76
C GLU A 198 -19.12 16.10 -8.73
N LEU A 199 -19.37 14.86 -9.15
CA LEU A 199 -20.35 14.57 -10.21
C LEU A 199 -21.79 14.57 -9.70
N GLN A 200 -22.04 14.17 -8.44
CA GLN A 200 -23.38 13.97 -7.90
C GLN A 200 -23.86 15.15 -7.06
N ALA A 201 -22.97 15.77 -6.26
CA ALA A 201 -23.29 16.89 -5.41
C ALA A 201 -22.78 18.24 -5.95
N GLY A 202 -22.00 18.22 -7.04
CA GLY A 202 -21.41 19.44 -7.62
C GLY A 202 -20.33 20.06 -6.75
N SER A 203 -19.75 19.31 -5.81
CA SER A 203 -18.66 19.80 -4.99
C SER A 203 -17.48 20.26 -5.84
N ARG A 204 -16.81 21.34 -5.41
CA ARG A 204 -15.70 21.94 -6.16
C ARG A 204 -14.35 21.52 -5.57
N LEU A 205 -13.40 21.18 -6.43
CA LEU A 205 -12.01 21.00 -6.03
C LEU A 205 -11.39 22.38 -5.75
N LEU A 206 -11.20 22.68 -4.47
CA LEU A 206 -10.60 23.93 -4.01
C LEU A 206 -9.09 23.97 -4.26
N TYR A 207 -8.42 22.88 -3.97
CA TYR A 207 -6.97 22.76 -4.12
C TYR A 207 -6.57 21.38 -4.61
N ARG A 208 -5.74 21.36 -5.66
CA ARG A 208 -5.15 20.17 -6.26
C ARG A 208 -3.64 20.32 -6.32
N ASN A 209 -2.94 19.24 -6.04
CA ASN A 209 -1.48 19.16 -6.22
C ASN A 209 -1.07 17.70 -6.39
N VAL A 210 -0.81 17.28 -7.62
CA VAL A 210 -0.43 15.89 -7.94
C VAL A 210 0.82 15.46 -7.17
N ALA A 211 1.79 16.36 -6.97
CA ALA A 211 3.01 16.05 -6.23
C ALA A 211 2.79 15.84 -4.72
N PHE A 212 1.61 16.18 -4.20
CA PHE A 212 1.25 15.93 -2.80
C PHE A 212 0.56 14.58 -2.61
N ASN A 213 0.05 14.00 -3.69
CA ASN A 213 -0.40 12.61 -3.68
C ASN A 213 0.82 11.71 -3.71
N THR A 214 0.91 10.77 -2.77
CA THR A 214 1.96 9.78 -2.81
C THR A 214 1.51 8.54 -3.60
N TYR A 215 2.45 7.68 -3.99
CA TYR A 215 2.14 6.53 -4.83
C TYR A 215 1.25 5.51 -4.10
N GLY A 216 0.52 4.73 -4.86
CA GLY A 216 -0.17 3.53 -4.37
C GLY A 216 0.82 2.37 -4.22
N PHE A 217 1.11 1.98 -2.99
CA PHE A 217 2.04 0.90 -2.68
C PHE A 217 1.32 -0.36 -2.23
N LEU A 218 1.75 -1.50 -2.75
CA LEU A 218 1.45 -2.78 -2.16
C LEU A 218 2.52 -3.08 -1.10
N ASN A 219 2.06 -3.23 0.13
CA ASN A 219 2.92 -3.59 1.25
C ASN A 219 2.71 -5.05 1.62
N VAL A 220 3.76 -5.66 2.17
CA VAL A 220 3.74 -7.00 2.73
C VAL A 220 4.32 -6.97 4.14
N THR A 221 3.84 -7.83 5.05
CA THR A 221 4.46 -7.99 6.37
C THR A 221 5.87 -8.56 6.23
N GLU A 222 6.83 -8.08 7.04
CA GLU A 222 8.22 -8.58 6.98
C GLU A 222 8.30 -10.08 7.27
N ASP A 223 7.44 -10.58 8.15
CA ASP A 223 7.38 -12.00 8.49
C ASP A 223 6.97 -12.86 7.29
N PHE A 224 5.91 -12.46 6.57
CA PHE A 224 5.45 -13.15 5.37
C PHE A 224 6.51 -13.09 4.26
N ALA A 225 7.09 -11.91 4.02
CA ALA A 225 8.12 -11.73 2.99
C ALA A 225 9.36 -12.61 3.25
N LYS A 226 9.75 -12.75 4.52
CA LYS A 226 10.88 -13.58 4.93
C LYS A 226 10.58 -15.08 4.81
N LYS A 227 9.38 -15.50 5.21
CA LYS A 227 9.01 -16.92 5.24
C LYS A 227 8.62 -17.45 3.86
N TYR A 228 7.98 -16.62 3.04
CA TYR A 228 7.33 -17.04 1.80
C TYR A 228 7.70 -16.12 0.61
N PRO A 229 9.00 -15.94 0.30
CA PRO A 229 9.44 -15.01 -0.74
C PRO A 229 8.91 -15.39 -2.15
N ASP A 230 8.68 -16.67 -2.42
CA ASP A 230 8.14 -17.09 -3.71
C ASP A 230 6.65 -16.77 -3.84
N GLN A 231 5.89 -16.82 -2.74
CA GLN A 231 4.50 -16.38 -2.74
C GLN A 231 4.39 -14.86 -2.89
N VAL A 232 5.33 -14.09 -2.35
CA VAL A 232 5.41 -12.65 -2.65
C VAL A 232 5.55 -12.41 -4.15
N LYS A 233 6.47 -13.12 -4.82
CA LYS A 233 6.63 -13.02 -6.29
C LYS A 233 5.35 -13.39 -7.04
N GLN A 234 4.67 -14.47 -6.61
CA GLN A 234 3.39 -14.89 -7.21
C GLN A 234 2.32 -13.80 -7.07
N VAL A 235 2.18 -13.19 -5.90
CA VAL A 235 1.25 -12.07 -5.69
C VAL A 235 1.61 -10.90 -6.61
N LEU A 236 2.90 -10.53 -6.71
CA LEU A 236 3.32 -9.45 -7.60
C LEU A 236 3.06 -9.76 -9.07
N GLN A 237 3.25 -11.00 -9.52
CA GLN A 237 2.90 -11.43 -10.88
C GLN A 237 1.40 -11.27 -11.16
N ALA A 238 0.55 -11.62 -10.20
CA ALA A 238 -0.89 -11.47 -10.32
C ALA A 238 -1.31 -9.98 -10.37
N TYR A 239 -0.70 -9.13 -9.53
CA TYR A 239 -0.89 -7.67 -9.58
C TYR A 239 -0.43 -7.08 -10.91
N GLU A 240 0.72 -7.51 -11.44
CA GLU A 240 1.24 -7.07 -12.74
C GLU A 240 0.32 -7.48 -13.89
N ARG A 241 -0.22 -8.70 -13.86
CA ARG A 241 -1.24 -9.16 -14.83
C ARG A 241 -2.45 -8.23 -14.80
N ALA A 242 -2.94 -7.88 -13.61
CA ALA A 242 -4.09 -6.97 -13.45
C ALA A 242 -3.77 -5.55 -13.96
N ARG A 243 -2.60 -5.01 -13.63
CA ARG A 243 -2.15 -3.69 -14.09
C ARG A 243 -2.07 -3.63 -15.61
N LEU A 244 -1.41 -4.60 -16.25
CA LEU A 244 -1.28 -4.67 -17.71
C LEU A 244 -2.65 -4.83 -18.37
N TRP A 245 -3.55 -5.59 -17.76
CA TRP A 245 -4.90 -5.75 -18.26
C TRP A 245 -5.70 -4.43 -18.20
N ILE A 246 -5.59 -3.65 -17.11
CA ILE A 246 -6.20 -2.31 -17.01
C ILE A 246 -5.72 -1.39 -18.12
N LEU A 247 -4.41 -1.38 -18.41
CA LEU A 247 -3.84 -0.56 -19.48
C LEU A 247 -4.37 -0.97 -20.86
N ALA A 248 -4.57 -2.27 -21.09
CA ALA A 248 -5.09 -2.79 -22.34
C ALA A 248 -6.61 -2.65 -22.48
N ASN A 249 -7.36 -2.60 -21.36
CA ASN A 249 -8.82 -2.68 -21.32
C ASN A 249 -9.44 -1.56 -20.45
N PRO A 250 -9.19 -0.27 -20.73
CA PRO A 250 -9.57 0.83 -19.83
C PRO A 250 -11.09 1.02 -19.66
N ARG A 251 -11.89 0.60 -20.67
CA ARG A 251 -13.36 0.69 -20.60
C ARG A 251 -13.90 -0.38 -19.65
N GLU A 252 -13.46 -1.62 -19.82
CA GLU A 252 -13.85 -2.76 -19.01
C GLU A 252 -13.35 -2.59 -17.56
N ALA A 253 -12.14 -2.06 -17.39
CA ALA A 253 -11.61 -1.70 -16.07
C ALA A 253 -12.50 -0.69 -15.35
N SER A 254 -13.01 0.33 -16.08
CA SER A 254 -13.96 1.29 -15.52
C SER A 254 -15.27 0.63 -15.13
N GLN A 255 -15.75 -0.36 -15.89
CA GLN A 255 -16.97 -1.11 -15.57
C GLN A 255 -16.76 -1.96 -14.31
N ILE A 256 -15.66 -2.73 -14.23
CA ILE A 256 -15.34 -3.53 -13.03
C ILE A 256 -15.24 -2.61 -11.80
N GLN A 257 -14.56 -1.46 -11.91
CA GLN A 257 -14.47 -0.47 -10.83
C GLN A 257 -15.87 0.01 -10.40
N ALA A 258 -16.76 0.28 -11.34
CA ALA A 258 -18.12 0.73 -11.05
C ALA A 258 -18.91 -0.34 -10.31
N ASP A 259 -18.85 -1.58 -10.78
CA ASP A 259 -19.61 -2.71 -10.26
C ASP A 259 -19.12 -3.12 -8.86
N GLU A 260 -17.81 -3.25 -8.67
CA GLU A 260 -17.20 -3.65 -7.39
C GLU A 260 -17.34 -2.57 -6.31
N ALA A 261 -17.15 -1.29 -6.66
CA ALA A 261 -17.25 -0.17 -5.73
C ALA A 261 -18.68 0.36 -5.55
N LYS A 262 -19.67 -0.16 -6.30
CA LYS A 262 -21.09 0.29 -6.27
C LYS A 262 -21.24 1.79 -6.58
N ILE A 263 -20.51 2.26 -7.58
CA ILE A 263 -20.53 3.66 -8.06
C ILE A 263 -20.99 3.71 -9.53
N SER A 264 -21.33 4.92 -10.00
CA SER A 264 -21.66 5.06 -11.43
C SER A 264 -20.42 4.89 -12.32
N LEU A 265 -20.64 4.44 -13.55
CA LEU A 265 -19.57 4.33 -14.55
C LEU A 265 -18.87 5.67 -14.81
N ALA A 266 -19.60 6.81 -14.71
CA ALA A 266 -19.03 8.14 -14.85
C ALA A 266 -18.00 8.43 -13.74
N VAL A 267 -18.32 8.09 -12.50
CA VAL A 267 -17.41 8.22 -11.34
C VAL A 267 -16.18 7.33 -11.51
N ALA A 268 -16.37 6.06 -11.89
CA ALA A 268 -15.27 5.14 -12.12
C ALA A 268 -14.31 5.65 -13.21
N LYS A 269 -14.84 6.17 -14.32
CA LYS A 269 -14.02 6.78 -15.39
C LYS A 269 -13.21 7.97 -14.89
N VAL A 270 -13.78 8.86 -14.08
CA VAL A 270 -13.04 9.99 -13.50
C VAL A 270 -11.89 9.49 -12.62
N GLN A 271 -12.13 8.53 -11.76
CA GLN A 271 -11.09 7.94 -10.91
C GLN A 271 -9.96 7.30 -11.74
N LEU A 272 -10.29 6.46 -12.74
CA LEU A 272 -9.26 5.80 -13.55
C LEU A 272 -8.47 6.82 -14.39
N ASN A 273 -9.11 7.86 -14.92
CA ASN A 273 -8.43 8.93 -15.67
C ASN A 273 -7.45 9.76 -14.82
N ARG A 274 -7.63 9.76 -13.50
CA ARG A 274 -6.71 10.39 -12.52
C ARG A 274 -5.61 9.45 -12.05
N THR A 275 -5.54 8.24 -12.60
CA THR A 275 -4.63 7.19 -12.13
C THR A 275 -3.67 6.77 -13.22
N ASP A 276 -2.37 6.96 -12.99
CA ASP A 276 -1.31 6.45 -13.86
C ASP A 276 -0.88 5.05 -13.39
N PHE A 277 -0.97 4.08 -14.30
CA PHE A 277 -0.59 2.69 -14.09
C PHE A 277 0.72 2.32 -14.83
N SER A 278 1.48 3.29 -15.33
CA SER A 278 2.60 3.03 -16.25
C SER A 278 3.79 2.33 -15.58
N ASN A 279 4.14 2.71 -14.34
CA ASN A 279 5.36 2.22 -13.68
C ASN A 279 5.08 1.42 -12.39
N PRO A 280 5.28 0.08 -12.41
CA PRO A 280 5.12 -0.77 -11.23
C PRO A 280 6.38 -0.89 -10.36
N TYR A 281 7.53 -0.39 -10.84
CA TYR A 281 8.83 -0.62 -10.22
C TYR A 281 9.11 0.38 -9.10
N ILE A 282 9.00 -0.09 -7.86
CA ILE A 282 9.36 0.72 -6.70
C ILE A 282 10.89 0.92 -6.66
N GLY A 283 11.34 2.17 -6.44
CA GLY A 283 12.78 2.47 -6.51
C GLY A 283 13.15 3.86 -6.03
N ARG A 284 14.20 4.43 -6.64
CA ARG A 284 14.82 5.70 -6.23
C ARG A 284 13.84 6.86 -6.25
N GLU A 285 13.09 7.06 -7.33
CA GLU A 285 12.12 8.15 -7.45
C GLU A 285 11.06 8.14 -6.33
N HIS A 286 10.64 6.94 -5.91
CA HIS A 286 9.69 6.77 -4.82
C HIS A 286 10.29 7.14 -3.47
N ARG A 287 11.58 6.80 -3.23
CA ARG A 287 12.31 7.26 -2.03
C ARG A 287 12.42 8.77 -2.00
N GLU A 288 12.83 9.39 -3.10
CA GLU A 288 12.97 10.84 -3.22
C GLU A 288 11.63 11.57 -2.97
N ALA A 289 10.54 11.07 -3.55
CA ALA A 289 9.20 11.62 -3.32
C ALA A 289 8.76 11.50 -1.86
N LEU A 290 9.02 10.35 -1.22
CA LEU A 290 8.71 10.15 0.20
C LEU A 290 9.61 11.01 1.10
N GLN A 291 10.90 11.13 0.81
CA GLN A 291 11.84 11.98 1.54
C GLN A 291 11.42 13.46 1.49
N ALA A 292 10.96 13.93 0.34
CA ALA A 292 10.42 15.29 0.20
C ALA A 292 9.11 15.51 0.99
N ALA A 293 8.29 14.46 1.14
CA ALA A 293 7.02 14.53 1.84
C ALA A 293 7.13 14.30 3.36
N ALA A 294 8.04 13.43 3.80
CA ALA A 294 8.14 12.93 5.16
C ALA A 294 8.37 13.98 6.27
N PRO A 295 9.05 15.13 6.04
CA PRO A 295 9.25 16.11 7.11
C PRO A 295 7.98 16.57 7.82
N ILE A 296 6.79 16.49 7.15
CA ILE A 296 5.51 16.80 7.77
C ILE A 296 5.19 15.89 8.96
N LEU A 297 5.71 14.66 8.97
CA LEU A 297 5.45 13.69 10.03
C LEU A 297 6.09 14.12 11.37
N LEU A 298 7.29 14.70 11.31
CA LEU A 298 7.95 15.26 12.50
C LEU A 298 7.37 16.61 12.90
N GLN A 299 7.04 17.46 11.91
CA GLN A 299 6.52 18.81 12.16
C GLN A 299 5.16 18.82 12.84
N GLU A 300 4.37 17.77 12.59
CA GLU A 300 3.02 17.62 13.13
C GLU A 300 2.94 16.59 14.27
N ASP A 301 4.11 16.24 14.85
CA ASP A 301 4.24 15.29 15.97
C ASP A 301 3.54 13.94 15.71
N LEU A 302 3.52 13.47 14.44
CA LEU A 302 2.92 12.19 14.06
C LEU A 302 3.84 11.00 14.33
N VAL A 303 5.13 11.26 14.49
CA VAL A 303 6.18 10.30 14.84
C VAL A 303 7.01 10.84 16.00
N LYS A 304 7.71 9.98 16.72
CA LYS A 304 8.57 10.36 17.84
C LYS A 304 9.65 11.36 17.37
N LYS A 305 9.91 12.39 18.20
CA LYS A 305 11.00 13.33 17.97
C LYS A 305 12.33 12.59 17.84
N GLY A 306 13.12 12.96 16.82
CA GLY A 306 14.41 12.30 16.52
C GLY A 306 14.29 11.02 15.67
N THR A 307 13.09 10.65 15.19
CA THR A 307 12.94 9.54 14.22
C THR A 307 13.74 9.86 12.94
N ASP A 308 14.63 8.95 12.56
CA ASP A 308 15.33 9.02 11.26
C ASP A 308 14.40 8.54 10.14
N LEU A 309 13.69 9.50 9.53
CA LEU A 309 12.74 9.21 8.45
C LEU A 309 13.43 8.68 7.19
N ASN A 310 14.69 9.04 6.92
CA ASN A 310 15.43 8.50 5.78
C ASN A 310 15.71 7.00 5.99
N LYS A 311 16.11 6.62 7.20
CA LYS A 311 16.27 5.21 7.56
C LYS A 311 14.94 4.46 7.45
N VAL A 312 13.85 5.03 7.96
CA VAL A 312 12.51 4.42 7.88
C VAL A 312 12.10 4.18 6.42
N ILE A 313 12.30 5.16 5.53
CA ILE A 313 11.97 5.05 4.10
C ILE A 313 12.85 4.00 3.42
N ASN A 314 14.14 3.97 3.71
CA ASN A 314 15.05 2.98 3.14
C ASN A 314 14.71 1.55 3.61
N ASP A 315 14.35 1.40 4.87
CA ASP A 315 13.91 0.12 5.43
C ASP A 315 12.53 -0.32 4.91
N LEU A 316 11.66 0.63 4.54
CA LEU A 316 10.33 0.35 4.01
C LEU A 316 10.40 -0.17 2.57
N ILE A 317 11.17 0.48 1.69
CA ILE A 317 11.17 0.19 0.26
C ILE A 317 12.08 -0.99 -0.06
N ASP A 318 11.49 -2.07 -0.57
CA ASP A 318 12.21 -3.26 -1.02
C ASP A 318 11.94 -3.52 -2.52
N PRO A 319 12.86 -3.12 -3.42
CA PRO A 319 12.69 -3.33 -4.84
C PRO A 319 13.04 -4.74 -5.32
N SER A 320 13.60 -5.60 -4.45
CA SER A 320 14.14 -6.91 -4.86
C SER A 320 13.10 -7.83 -5.49
N PHE A 321 11.86 -7.78 -4.98
CA PHE A 321 10.77 -8.61 -5.49
C PHE A 321 10.27 -8.15 -6.86
N VAL A 322 10.04 -6.84 -7.05
CA VAL A 322 9.47 -6.32 -8.30
C VAL A 322 10.45 -6.43 -9.47
N GLN A 323 11.75 -6.43 -9.21
CA GLN A 323 12.78 -6.66 -10.24
C GLN A 323 12.65 -8.02 -10.93
N THR A 324 12.04 -9.00 -10.26
CA THR A 324 11.78 -10.32 -10.85
C THR A 324 10.70 -10.31 -11.93
N LEU A 325 9.90 -9.23 -12.02
CA LEU A 325 8.87 -9.03 -13.04
C LEU A 325 9.45 -8.44 -14.34
N ALA A 326 10.64 -7.84 -14.29
CA ALA A 326 11.28 -7.30 -15.49
C ALA A 326 11.54 -8.43 -16.49
N PRO A 327 11.27 -8.23 -17.79
CA PRO A 327 11.66 -9.21 -18.80
C PRO A 327 13.17 -9.43 -18.67
N LYS A 328 13.59 -10.70 -18.52
CA LYS A 328 15.02 -11.04 -18.54
C LYS A 328 15.59 -10.46 -19.82
N LYS A 329 16.54 -9.50 -19.71
CA LYS A 329 17.31 -9.09 -20.86
C LYS A 329 17.89 -10.37 -21.46
N SER A 330 17.47 -10.73 -22.67
CA SER A 330 18.14 -11.79 -23.43
C SER A 330 19.61 -11.42 -23.47
N ALA A 331 20.45 -12.29 -22.91
CA ALA A 331 21.90 -12.16 -23.09
C ALA A 331 22.15 -12.13 -24.58
N ALA A 332 22.56 -10.96 -25.11
CA ALA A 332 23.00 -10.77 -26.46
C ALA A 332 24.45 -11.29 -26.58
#